data_c2ff2f02a862acee80b5e7f39a316267
#
_entry.id   c2ff2f02a862acee80b5e7f39a316267
#
_cell.length_a   1.000
_cell.length_b   1.000
_cell.length_c   1.000
_cell.angle_alpha   90.00
_cell.angle_beta   90.00
_cell.angle_gamma   90.00
#
_symmetry.space_group_name_H-M   'P 1'
#
loop_
_entity.id
_entity.type
_entity.pdbx_description
1 polymer ?
#
loop_
_entity_poly.entity_id
_entity_poly.type
_entity_poly.pdbx_seq_one_letter_code
_entity_poly.pdbx_strand_id
1 'polypeptide(L)'
;MRFVYITCNVSMLEQMESLLRELEISVYQVIPKALAESNFDIPHKDTAVWPGFNACLLVQEADTAKGDTLLERIREMNAQAYNNSELVAAYLWSVNTYVVPESIMPVQERDPLSGA
;
A
#
# COMPACT_ATOMS: atom_id res chain seq x y z
N MET A 1 1.57 11.28 -13.23
CA MET A 1 0.94 10.18 -12.47
C MET A 1 2.01 9.33 -11.80
N ARG A 2 1.96 9.25 -10.51
CA ARG A 2 2.80 8.32 -9.74
C ARG A 2 2.05 7.02 -9.53
N PHE A 3 2.74 5.92 -9.73
CA PHE A 3 2.22 4.61 -9.39
C PHE A 3 3.11 3.99 -8.33
N VAL A 4 2.52 3.49 -7.23
CA VAL A 4 3.29 2.91 -6.13
C VAL A 4 2.81 1.49 -5.87
N TYR A 5 3.74 0.55 -5.88
CA TYR A 5 3.49 -0.82 -5.46
C TYR A 5 4.06 -0.99 -4.06
N ILE A 6 3.22 -1.40 -3.13
CA ILE A 6 3.59 -1.61 -1.73
C ILE A 6 3.36 -3.08 -1.39
N THR A 7 4.34 -3.71 -0.75
CA THR A 7 4.18 -5.06 -0.23
C THR A 7 4.63 -5.13 1.22
N CYS A 8 3.85 -5.80 2.04
CA CYS A 8 4.07 -5.89 3.48
C CYS A 8 3.43 -7.15 4.05
N ASN A 9 3.83 -7.50 5.27
CA ASN A 9 3.10 -8.51 6.03
C ASN A 9 1.64 -8.05 6.18
N VAL A 10 0.70 -8.98 6.13
CA VAL A 10 -0.72 -8.65 6.26
C VAL A 10 -1.03 -7.87 7.55
N SER A 11 -0.26 -8.08 8.61
CA SER A 11 -0.42 -7.34 9.87
C SER A 11 -0.20 -5.84 9.72
N MET A 12 0.49 -5.40 8.66
CA MET A 12 0.78 -3.99 8.40
C MET A 12 -0.27 -3.32 7.52
N LEU A 13 -1.24 -4.08 7.00
CA LEU A 13 -2.22 -3.56 6.03
C LEU A 13 -3.02 -2.38 6.60
N GLU A 14 -3.55 -2.51 7.81
CA GLU A 14 -4.31 -1.43 8.44
C GLU A 14 -3.49 -0.14 8.61
N GLN A 15 -2.23 -0.27 9.01
CA GLN A 15 -1.35 0.88 9.16
C GLN A 15 -1.09 1.55 7.81
N MET A 16 -0.92 0.76 6.75
CA MET A 16 -0.71 1.30 5.42
C MET A 16 -1.96 2.01 4.90
N GLU A 17 -3.13 1.44 5.10
CA GLU A 17 -4.37 2.11 4.71
C GLU A 17 -4.61 3.39 5.52
N SER A 18 -4.27 3.40 6.80
CA SER A 18 -4.33 4.60 7.64
C SER A 18 -3.40 5.69 7.11
N LEU A 19 -2.19 5.33 6.69
CA LEU A 19 -1.25 6.26 6.11
C LEU A 19 -1.80 6.88 4.81
N LEU A 20 -2.38 6.06 3.95
CA LEU A 20 -2.98 6.56 2.72
C LEU A 20 -4.11 7.56 3.01
N ARG A 21 -4.95 7.28 3.99
CA ARG A 21 -6.01 8.21 4.41
C ARG A 21 -5.45 9.50 4.96
N GLU A 22 -4.41 9.42 5.80
CA GLU A 22 -3.75 10.60 6.36
C GLU A 22 -3.19 11.51 5.27
N LEU A 23 -2.62 10.93 4.23
CA LEU A 23 -2.07 11.67 3.10
C LEU A 23 -3.13 12.06 2.04
N GLU A 24 -4.38 11.72 2.29
CA GLU A 24 -5.48 11.98 1.35
C GLU A 24 -5.26 11.32 -0.01
N ILE A 25 -4.70 10.12 0.00
CA ILE A 25 -4.55 9.27 -1.18
C ILE A 25 -5.71 8.30 -1.19
N SER A 26 -6.61 8.45 -2.17
CA SER A 26 -7.87 7.73 -2.20
C SER A 26 -7.98 6.69 -3.32
N VAL A 27 -7.05 6.68 -4.27
CA VAL A 27 -7.12 5.76 -5.42
C VAL A 27 -6.08 4.66 -5.23
N TYR A 28 -6.53 3.52 -4.77
CA TYR A 28 -5.66 2.37 -4.58
C TYR A 28 -6.45 1.07 -4.60
N GLN A 29 -5.76 -0.02 -4.84
CA GLN A 29 -6.31 -1.37 -4.77
C GLN A 29 -5.54 -2.16 -3.73
N VAL A 30 -6.21 -3.09 -3.07
CA VAL A 30 -5.60 -3.98 -2.10
C VAL A 30 -5.71 -5.42 -2.58
N ILE A 31 -4.58 -6.12 -2.55
CA ILE A 31 -4.54 -7.57 -2.67
C ILE A 31 -4.30 -8.09 -1.25
N PRO A 32 -5.35 -8.60 -0.56
CA PRO A 32 -5.25 -8.86 0.87
C PRO A 32 -4.46 -10.11 1.22
N LYS A 33 -4.16 -10.96 0.26
CA LYS A 33 -3.40 -12.18 0.50
C LYS A 33 -2.47 -12.45 -0.68
N ALA A 34 -1.17 -12.42 -0.41
CA ALA A 34 -0.12 -12.74 -1.35
C ALA A 34 0.92 -13.62 -0.67
N LEU A 35 1.37 -14.65 -1.38
CA LEU A 35 2.46 -15.49 -0.91
C LEU A 35 3.77 -14.81 -1.30
N ALA A 36 4.74 -14.75 -0.39
CA ALA A 36 5.93 -13.95 -0.62
C ALA A 36 7.19 -14.56 0.01
N GLU A 37 8.30 -14.36 -0.69
CA GLU A 37 9.65 -14.48 -0.15
C GLU A 37 10.35 -13.14 -0.35
N SER A 38 11.20 -12.79 0.61
CA SER A 38 12.00 -11.57 0.53
C SER A 38 13.37 -11.83 1.13
N ASN A 39 14.27 -10.85 1.01
CA ASN A 39 15.60 -10.94 1.60
C ASN A 39 15.69 -10.30 3.00
N PHE A 40 14.58 -9.81 3.53
CA PHE A 40 14.57 -9.14 4.82
C PHE A 40 13.65 -9.78 5.87
N ASP A 41 12.84 -10.79 5.50
CA ASP A 41 11.98 -11.50 6.43
C ASP A 41 11.86 -12.96 6.02
N ILE A 42 11.35 -13.80 6.92
CA ILE A 42 11.07 -15.21 6.64
C ILE A 42 9.98 -15.31 5.56
N PRO A 43 9.92 -16.41 4.81
CA PRO A 43 8.87 -16.59 3.81
C PRO A 43 7.47 -16.56 4.42
N HIS A 44 6.53 -15.94 3.71
CA HIS A 44 5.11 -15.89 4.06
C HIS A 44 4.33 -16.65 2.97
N LYS A 45 4.13 -17.94 3.16
CA LYS A 45 3.56 -18.83 2.13
C LYS A 45 2.28 -19.53 2.57
N ASP A 46 1.71 -19.12 3.71
CA ASP A 46 0.49 -19.66 4.26
C ASP A 46 0.55 -21.22 4.42
N THR A 47 1.69 -21.72 4.87
CA THR A 47 1.91 -23.13 5.13
C THR A 47 2.25 -23.38 6.60
N ALA A 48 2.24 -24.64 7.04
CA ALA A 48 2.61 -24.98 8.42
C ALA A 48 4.07 -24.62 8.75
N VAL A 49 4.98 -24.70 7.77
CA VAL A 49 6.40 -24.36 7.95
C VAL A 49 6.63 -22.85 7.79
N TRP A 50 5.95 -22.24 6.82
CA TRP A 50 6.05 -20.81 6.55
C TRP A 50 4.67 -20.17 6.65
N PRO A 51 4.17 -19.94 7.90
CA PRO A 51 2.83 -19.37 8.10
C PRO A 51 2.77 -17.89 7.72
N GLY A 52 1.52 -17.42 7.56
CA GLY A 52 1.27 -16.04 7.24
C GLY A 52 1.31 -15.76 5.75
N PHE A 53 0.99 -14.54 5.40
CA PHE A 53 0.97 -14.06 4.02
C PHE A 53 1.19 -12.55 4.00
N ASN A 54 1.52 -12.04 2.83
CA ASN A 54 1.63 -10.61 2.59
C ASN A 54 0.33 -10.02 2.07
N ALA A 55 0.22 -8.72 2.18
CA ALA A 55 -0.74 -7.90 1.45
C ALA A 55 0.01 -6.98 0.51
N CYS A 56 -0.63 -6.63 -0.59
CA CYS A 56 -0.08 -5.68 -1.55
C CYS A 56 -1.07 -4.55 -1.75
N LEU A 57 -0.55 -3.33 -1.95
CA LEU A 57 -1.35 -2.17 -2.29
C LEU A 57 -0.81 -1.60 -3.61
N LEU A 58 -1.73 -1.31 -4.51
CA LEU A 58 -1.43 -0.69 -5.81
C LEU A 58 -2.04 0.71 -5.77
N VAL A 59 -1.18 1.72 -5.71
CA VAL A 59 -1.58 3.10 -5.47
C VAL A 59 -1.39 3.92 -6.73
N GLN A 60 -2.40 4.69 -7.10
CA GLN A 60 -2.33 5.69 -8.16
C GLN A 60 -2.45 7.08 -7.55
N GLU A 61 -1.50 7.96 -7.83
CA GLU A 61 -1.54 9.33 -7.31
C GLU A 61 -1.13 10.32 -8.40
N ALA A 62 -2.06 11.21 -8.73
CA ALA A 62 -1.82 12.25 -9.71
C ALA A 62 -0.88 13.33 -9.17
N ASP A 63 -0.95 13.63 -7.88
CA ASP A 63 -0.06 14.59 -7.21
C ASP A 63 1.29 13.94 -6.93
N THR A 64 2.32 14.38 -7.65
CA THR A 64 3.65 13.80 -7.51
C THR A 64 4.25 14.02 -6.12
N ALA A 65 3.92 15.13 -5.48
CA ALA A 65 4.40 15.43 -4.13
C ALA A 65 3.84 14.44 -3.11
N LYS A 66 2.58 14.06 -3.23
CA LYS A 66 1.99 13.05 -2.35
C LYS A 66 2.63 11.69 -2.51
N GLY A 67 2.94 11.30 -3.74
CA GLY A 67 3.65 10.04 -4.02
C GLY A 67 5.02 10.01 -3.36
N ASP A 68 5.77 11.08 -3.48
CA ASP A 68 7.09 11.19 -2.87
C ASP A 68 6.99 11.20 -1.33
N THR A 69 6.01 11.89 -0.78
CA THR A 69 5.75 11.90 0.67
C THR A 69 5.40 10.50 1.19
N LEU A 70 4.63 9.74 0.44
CA LEU A 70 4.28 8.38 0.81
C LEU A 70 5.55 7.52 0.99
N LEU A 71 6.48 7.58 0.04
CA LEU A 71 7.73 6.83 0.14
C LEU A 71 8.54 7.27 1.36
N GLU A 72 8.62 8.56 1.63
CA GLU A 72 9.35 9.09 2.77
C GLU A 72 8.75 8.62 4.09
N ARG A 73 7.42 8.62 4.20
CA ARG A 73 6.74 8.13 5.39
C ARG A 73 6.97 6.64 5.61
N ILE A 74 7.02 5.85 4.54
CA ILE A 74 7.34 4.42 4.62
C ILE A 74 8.79 4.22 5.11
N ARG A 75 9.74 5.03 4.63
CA ARG A 75 11.12 4.97 5.14
C ARG A 75 11.17 5.25 6.64
N GLU A 76 10.43 6.24 7.11
CA GLU A 76 10.35 6.57 8.53
C GLU A 76 9.75 5.41 9.34
N MET A 77 8.70 4.79 8.85
CA MET A 77 8.10 3.62 9.48
C MET A 77 9.10 2.46 9.60
N ASN A 78 9.84 2.19 8.53
CA ASN A 78 10.86 1.15 8.51
C ASN A 78 11.99 1.43 9.50
N ALA A 79 12.37 2.70 9.65
CA ALA A 79 13.41 3.09 10.58
C ALA A 79 13.02 2.86 12.05
N GLN A 80 11.72 2.79 12.33
CA GLN A 80 11.19 2.56 13.67
C GLN A 80 10.62 1.16 13.87
N ALA A 81 10.81 0.26 12.91
CA ALA A 81 10.28 -1.09 12.98
C ALA A 81 10.95 -1.88 14.13
N TYR A 82 10.15 -2.64 14.86
CA TYR A 82 10.60 -3.48 15.94
C TYR A 82 11.28 -4.76 15.46
N ASN A 83 10.79 -5.29 14.35
CA ASN A 83 11.28 -6.53 13.76
C ASN A 83 11.06 -6.52 12.24
N ASN A 84 11.60 -7.54 11.58
CA ASN A 84 11.56 -7.61 10.12
C ASN A 84 10.14 -7.75 9.54
N SER A 85 9.21 -8.32 10.30
CA SER A 85 7.83 -8.46 9.80
C SER A 85 7.06 -7.14 9.77
N GLU A 86 7.60 -6.08 10.38
CA GLU A 86 7.04 -4.74 10.30
C GLU A 86 7.61 -3.91 9.13
N LEU A 87 8.60 -4.46 8.43
CA LEU A 87 9.22 -3.76 7.30
C LEU A 87 8.30 -3.78 6.07
N VAL A 88 8.26 -2.66 5.37
CA VAL A 88 7.43 -2.46 4.20
C VAL A 88 8.31 -2.12 3.02
N ALA A 89 8.11 -2.81 1.91
CA ALA A 89 8.77 -2.47 0.66
C ALA A 89 7.82 -1.67 -0.22
N ALA A 90 8.33 -0.63 -0.86
CA ALA A 90 7.55 0.20 -1.75
C ALA A 90 8.38 0.62 -2.96
N TYR A 91 7.73 0.62 -4.12
CA TYR A 91 8.35 0.94 -5.41
C TYR A 91 7.50 2.01 -6.07
N LEU A 92 8.14 3.10 -6.47
CA LEU A 92 7.43 4.20 -7.13
C LEU A 92 8.00 4.42 -8.52
N TRP A 93 7.10 4.61 -9.50
CA TRP A 93 7.50 5.02 -10.83
C TRP A 93 6.49 5.99 -11.43
N SER A 94 6.94 6.71 -12.45
CA SER A 94 6.09 7.64 -13.17
C SER A 94 5.43 6.93 -14.34
N VAL A 95 4.13 7.17 -14.51
CA VAL A 95 3.35 6.66 -15.63
C VAL A 95 3.11 7.83 -16.59
N ASN A 96 3.64 7.70 -17.81
CA ASN A 96 3.56 8.77 -18.79
C ASN A 96 2.27 8.74 -19.62
N THR A 97 1.77 7.53 -19.89
CA THR A 97 0.59 7.36 -20.74
C THR A 97 -0.38 6.43 -20.02
N TYR A 98 -1.60 6.88 -19.83
CA TYR A 98 -2.61 6.11 -19.12
C TYR A 98 -4.01 6.54 -19.52
N VAL A 99 -4.97 5.67 -19.28
CA VAL A 99 -6.40 5.97 -19.41
C VAL A 99 -7.05 5.76 -18.06
N VAL A 100 -7.61 6.81 -17.49
CA VAL A 100 -8.35 6.78 -16.24
C VAL A 100 -9.73 7.34 -16.54
N PRO A 101 -10.80 6.62 -16.20
CA PRO A 101 -12.15 7.12 -16.47
C PRO A 101 -12.47 8.32 -15.58
N GLU A 102 -13.21 9.26 -16.15
CA GLU A 102 -13.85 10.32 -15.39
C GLU A 102 -15.24 9.86 -14.94
N SER A 103 -15.65 10.31 -13.77
CA SER A 103 -16.96 9.98 -13.25
C SER A 103 -18.03 10.63 -14.12
N ILE A 104 -18.99 9.83 -14.63
CA ILE A 104 -20.13 10.32 -15.40
C ILE A 104 -21.18 10.92 -14.46
N MET A 105 -21.26 10.40 -13.25
CA MET A 105 -22.21 10.84 -12.22
C MET A 105 -21.46 11.25 -10.97
N PRO A 106 -22.01 12.16 -10.14
CA PRO A 106 -21.37 12.54 -8.90
C PRO A 106 -21.08 11.31 -8.02
N VAL A 107 -19.86 11.23 -7.49
CA VAL A 107 -19.45 10.19 -6.57
C VAL A 107 -19.85 10.62 -5.17
N GLN A 108 -20.55 9.75 -4.43
CA GLN A 108 -20.87 10.01 -3.03
C GLN A 108 -19.59 10.08 -2.20
N GLU A 109 -19.57 11.09 -1.31
CA GLU A 109 -18.50 11.18 -0.34
C GLU A 109 -18.50 9.95 0.57
N ARG A 110 -17.34 9.33 0.76
CA ARG A 110 -17.24 8.16 1.62
C ARG A 110 -17.28 8.53 3.08
N ASP A 111 -18.22 7.92 3.79
CA ASP A 111 -18.19 7.91 5.23
C ASP A 111 -17.24 6.79 5.70
N PRO A 112 -16.14 7.13 6.42
CA PRO A 112 -15.22 6.12 6.91
C PRO A 112 -15.86 5.06 7.78
N LEU A 113 -17.01 5.37 8.40
CA LEU A 113 -17.73 4.47 9.28
C LEU A 113 -18.78 3.61 8.55
N SER A 114 -19.02 3.87 7.26
CA SER A 114 -20.04 3.13 6.49
C SER A 114 -19.61 1.73 6.11
N GLY A 115 -18.32 1.42 6.14
CA GLY A 115 -17.78 0.12 5.73
C GLY A 115 -17.90 -0.17 4.24
N ALA A 116 -18.30 0.78 3.45
CA ALA A 116 -18.47 0.62 2.02
C ALA A 116 -17.19 0.99 1.27
#